data_c93e7596933c263f76640b96974e089e
#
_entry.id   c93e7596933c263f76640b96974e089e
#
_cell.length_a   1.000
_cell.length_b   1.000
_cell.length_c   1.000
_cell.angle_alpha   90.00
_cell.angle_beta   90.00
_cell.angle_gamma   90.00
#
_symmetry.space_group_name_H-M   'P 1'
#
loop_
_entity.id
_entity.type
_entity.pdbx_description
1 polymer ?
#
loop_
_entity_poly.entity_id
_entity_poly.type
_entity_poly.pdbx_seq_one_letter_code
_entity_poly.pdbx_strand_id
1 'polypeptide(L)'
;MINNPISIRTANLDDLETLLQFEQGVIAFERPLDSFLADGDLCYYNIPHLITSKKSHLIVGVLNDELVASGYIRLEDSKEYHKNPKHGYIGFIFVKPAFRGQRISSLILESLKEWAKEKDLKELRLDVYSNNVGAIKAYERFGLIKSLVNMRMDI
;
A
#
# COMPACT_ATOMS: atom_id res chain seq x y z
N MET A 1 -18.25 -1.95 15.63
CA MET A 1 -18.38 -3.24 14.92
C MET A 1 -18.90 -2.96 13.50
N ILE A 2 -18.28 -3.53 12.52
CA ILE A 2 -18.76 -3.42 11.13
C ILE A 2 -19.91 -4.43 10.99
N ASN A 3 -21.13 -3.93 10.78
CA ASN A 3 -22.30 -4.79 10.59
C ASN A 3 -22.40 -5.34 9.16
N ASN A 4 -21.76 -4.68 8.19
CA ASN A 4 -21.71 -5.11 6.80
C ASN A 4 -20.28 -5.53 6.44
N PRO A 5 -20.11 -6.59 5.64
CA PRO A 5 -18.79 -7.02 5.22
C PRO A 5 -18.14 -5.98 4.30
N ILE A 6 -16.84 -5.79 4.48
CA ILE A 6 -16.01 -5.04 3.54
C ILE A 6 -15.86 -5.88 2.27
N SER A 7 -16.12 -5.28 1.13
CA SER A 7 -15.79 -5.89 -0.17
C SER A 7 -14.52 -5.28 -0.74
N ILE A 8 -13.72 -6.12 -1.38
CA ILE A 8 -12.50 -5.70 -2.07
C ILE A 8 -12.75 -5.81 -3.57
N ARG A 9 -12.43 -4.76 -4.31
CA ARG A 9 -12.51 -4.79 -5.77
C ARG A 9 -11.36 -4.02 -6.41
N THR A 10 -11.14 -4.29 -7.67
CA THR A 10 -10.20 -3.51 -8.48
C THR A 10 -10.68 -2.07 -8.57
N ALA A 11 -9.76 -1.12 -8.43
CA ALA A 11 -10.04 0.30 -8.65
C ALA A 11 -10.27 0.58 -10.14
N ASN A 12 -11.07 1.58 -10.41
CA ASN A 12 -11.27 2.11 -11.76
C ASN A 12 -11.12 3.64 -11.78
N LEU A 13 -11.15 4.24 -12.96
CA LEU A 13 -10.91 5.68 -13.08
C LEU A 13 -11.99 6.55 -12.41
N ASP A 14 -13.17 6.01 -12.15
CA ASP A 14 -14.22 6.72 -11.40
C ASP A 14 -13.84 6.87 -9.91
N ASP A 15 -12.88 6.08 -9.42
CA ASP A 15 -12.39 6.17 -8.05
C ASP A 15 -11.29 7.23 -7.87
N LEU A 16 -10.81 7.85 -8.95
CA LEU A 16 -9.61 8.69 -8.94
C LEU A 16 -9.68 9.82 -7.92
N GLU A 17 -10.78 10.54 -7.86
CA GLU A 17 -10.92 11.68 -6.94
C GLU A 17 -10.76 11.24 -5.47
N THR A 18 -11.42 10.15 -5.09
CA THR A 18 -11.31 9.61 -3.74
C THR A 18 -9.90 9.07 -3.46
N LEU A 19 -9.28 8.41 -4.42
CA LEU A 19 -7.91 7.91 -4.28
C LEU A 19 -6.89 9.03 -4.14
N LEU A 20 -7.09 10.16 -4.83
CA LEU A 20 -6.25 11.35 -4.62
C LEU A 20 -6.37 11.89 -3.20
N GLN A 21 -7.57 11.86 -2.62
CA GLN A 21 -7.77 12.24 -1.22
C GLN A 21 -7.06 11.24 -0.27
N PHE A 22 -7.12 9.95 -0.56
CA PHE A 22 -6.40 8.92 0.22
C PHE A 22 -4.89 9.14 0.18
N GLU A 23 -4.35 9.49 -0.99
CA GLU A 23 -2.92 9.83 -1.14
C GLU A 23 -2.54 10.99 -0.22
N GLN A 24 -3.33 12.05 -0.20
CA GLN A 24 -3.08 13.19 0.69
C GLN A 24 -3.17 12.78 2.16
N GLY A 25 -4.03 11.85 2.50
CA GLY A 25 -4.10 11.26 3.84
C GLY A 25 -2.84 10.49 4.23
N VAL A 26 -2.26 9.73 3.30
CA VAL A 26 -0.98 9.05 3.49
C VAL A 26 0.14 10.07 3.72
N ILE A 27 0.24 11.09 2.87
CA ILE A 27 1.27 12.12 2.97
C ILE A 27 1.17 12.87 4.30
N ALA A 28 -0.02 13.28 4.70
CA ALA A 28 -0.24 13.96 5.97
C ALA A 28 0.19 13.12 7.18
N PHE A 29 -0.08 11.82 7.14
CA PHE A 29 0.35 10.90 8.19
C PHE A 29 1.87 10.73 8.23
N GLU A 30 2.53 10.68 7.06
CA GLU A 30 3.96 10.42 6.94
C GLU A 30 4.85 11.63 7.17
N ARG A 31 4.35 12.86 6.99
CA ARG A 31 5.14 14.08 7.22
C ARG A 31 5.85 14.12 8.57
N PRO A 32 5.20 13.81 9.71
CA PRO A 32 5.90 13.75 11.00
C PRO A 32 6.93 12.63 11.10
N LEU A 33 6.82 11.60 10.27
CA LEU A 33 7.71 10.45 10.28
C LEU A 33 8.96 10.65 9.43
N ASP A 34 8.94 11.59 8.49
CA ASP A 34 10.04 11.79 7.53
C ASP A 34 10.37 13.27 7.38
N SER A 35 11.44 13.70 8.05
CA SER A 35 11.95 15.06 7.99
C SER A 35 12.58 15.43 6.65
N PHE A 36 12.78 14.47 5.75
CA PHE A 36 13.36 14.68 4.42
C PHE A 36 12.30 14.88 3.33
N LEU A 37 11.01 14.85 3.66
CA LEU A 37 9.97 15.19 2.69
C LEU A 37 10.06 16.68 2.33
N ALA A 38 9.91 16.97 1.04
CA ALA A 38 9.89 18.35 0.56
C ALA A 38 8.69 19.10 1.14
N ASP A 39 8.86 20.42 1.31
CA ASP A 39 7.78 21.30 1.71
C ASP A 39 6.75 21.46 0.58
N GLY A 40 5.56 21.90 0.94
CA GLY A 40 4.49 22.18 -0.01
C GLY A 40 3.68 20.95 -0.41
N ASP A 41 3.01 21.07 -1.55
CA ASP A 41 2.16 20.00 -2.06
C ASP A 41 2.98 18.86 -2.64
N LEU A 42 2.63 17.63 -2.28
CA LEU A 42 3.31 16.42 -2.72
C LEU A 42 2.34 15.46 -3.40
N CYS A 43 2.89 14.70 -4.35
CA CYS A 43 2.26 13.54 -4.96
C CYS A 43 3.21 12.35 -4.87
N TYR A 44 2.70 11.22 -4.40
CA TYR A 44 3.49 9.99 -4.28
C TYR A 44 3.31 9.05 -5.46
N TYR A 45 2.12 9.02 -6.05
CA TYR A 45 1.71 7.95 -6.96
C TYR A 45 1.20 8.51 -8.28
N ASN A 46 1.46 7.79 -9.35
CA ASN A 46 0.73 7.97 -10.61
C ASN A 46 -0.49 7.03 -10.57
N ILE A 47 -1.57 7.48 -9.94
CA ILE A 47 -2.76 6.66 -9.71
C ILE A 47 -3.41 6.19 -11.02
N PRO A 48 -3.59 7.04 -12.04
CA PRO A 48 -4.12 6.55 -13.31
C PRO A 48 -3.32 5.42 -13.93
N HIS A 49 -1.98 5.52 -13.86
CA HIS A 49 -1.10 4.45 -14.35
C HIS A 49 -1.26 3.16 -13.54
N LEU A 50 -1.35 3.26 -12.22
CA LEU A 50 -1.56 2.09 -11.36
C LEU A 50 -2.89 1.39 -11.68
N ILE A 51 -3.92 2.13 -12.06
CA ILE A 51 -5.23 1.57 -12.44
C ILE A 51 -5.16 0.87 -13.80
N THR A 52 -4.46 1.43 -14.77
CA THR A 52 -4.51 0.99 -16.18
C THR A 52 -3.40 0.02 -16.57
N SER A 53 -2.29 -0.03 -15.85
CA SER A 53 -1.16 -0.90 -16.17
C SER A 53 -1.46 -2.37 -15.88
N LYS A 54 -1.03 -3.24 -16.79
CA LYS A 54 -1.10 -4.70 -16.59
C LYS A 54 -0.06 -5.22 -15.60
N LYS A 55 0.93 -4.40 -15.24
CA LYS A 55 1.98 -4.74 -14.27
C LYS A 55 1.66 -4.29 -12.86
N SER A 56 0.51 -3.69 -12.66
CA SER A 56 0.06 -3.24 -11.34
C SER A 56 -1.40 -3.62 -11.11
N HIS A 57 -1.76 -3.66 -9.85
CA HIS A 57 -3.11 -3.97 -9.42
C HIS A 57 -3.46 -3.08 -8.22
N LEU A 58 -4.25 -2.05 -8.50
CA LEU A 58 -4.75 -1.15 -7.47
C LEU A 58 -6.14 -1.59 -7.06
N ILE A 59 -6.35 -1.81 -5.77
CA ILE A 59 -7.61 -2.27 -5.19
C ILE A 59 -8.13 -1.28 -4.17
N VAL A 60 -9.43 -1.34 -3.95
CA VAL A 60 -10.11 -0.54 -2.94
C VAL A 60 -10.98 -1.43 -2.06
N GLY A 61 -11.08 -1.03 -0.80
CA GLY A 61 -12.05 -1.60 0.13
C GLY A 61 -13.30 -0.75 0.15
N VAL A 62 -14.44 -1.38 0.03
CA VAL A 62 -15.76 -0.72 -0.06
C VAL A 62 -16.66 -1.19 1.07
N LEU A 63 -17.29 -0.24 1.75
CA LEU A 63 -18.28 -0.49 2.78
C LEU A 63 -19.46 0.45 2.55
N ASN A 64 -20.68 -0.10 2.40
CA ASN A 64 -21.89 0.69 2.14
C ASN A 64 -21.72 1.67 0.96
N ASP A 65 -21.18 1.18 -0.16
CA ASP A 65 -20.91 1.95 -1.39
C ASP A 65 -19.87 3.09 -1.21
N GLU A 66 -19.19 3.13 -0.07
CA GLU A 66 -18.14 4.10 0.23
C GLU A 66 -16.76 3.44 0.17
N LEU A 67 -15.80 4.10 -0.49
CA LEU A 67 -14.41 3.68 -0.43
C LEU A 67 -13.83 3.99 0.95
N VAL A 68 -13.30 2.98 1.61
CA VAL A 68 -12.74 3.12 2.96
C VAL A 68 -11.28 2.74 3.06
N ALA A 69 -10.73 2.09 2.03
CA ALA A 69 -9.35 1.62 2.03
C ALA A 69 -8.79 1.50 0.61
N SER A 70 -7.47 1.46 0.51
CA SER A 70 -6.76 1.22 -0.74
C SER A 70 -5.49 0.43 -0.53
N GLY A 71 -4.94 -0.08 -1.62
CA GLY A 71 -3.62 -0.68 -1.69
C GLY A 71 -3.30 -1.08 -3.11
N TYR A 72 -2.02 -1.06 -3.47
CA TYR A 72 -1.59 -1.60 -4.75
C TYR A 72 -0.46 -2.61 -4.59
N ILE A 73 -0.31 -3.42 -5.60
CA ILE A 73 0.88 -4.21 -5.87
C ILE A 73 1.32 -3.95 -7.30
N ARG A 74 2.62 -3.90 -7.53
CA ARG A 74 3.18 -3.84 -8.89
C ARG A 74 4.29 -4.84 -9.04
N LEU A 75 4.41 -5.38 -10.24
CA LEU A 75 5.51 -6.25 -10.64
C LEU A 75 6.78 -5.44 -10.79
N GLU A 76 7.83 -5.81 -10.08
CA GLU A 76 9.15 -5.19 -10.20
C GLU A 76 10.23 -6.23 -10.42
N ASP A 77 11.25 -5.84 -11.17
CA ASP A 77 12.45 -6.65 -11.33
C ASP A 77 13.32 -6.50 -10.07
N SER A 78 13.82 -7.63 -9.59
CA SER A 78 14.77 -7.66 -8.48
C SER A 78 16.19 -7.47 -9.01
N LYS A 79 17.11 -7.11 -8.12
CA LYS A 79 18.53 -7.05 -8.47
C LYS A 79 19.06 -8.44 -8.78
N GLU A 80 20.02 -8.53 -9.70
CA GLU A 80 20.55 -9.81 -10.20
C GLU A 80 21.06 -10.75 -9.10
N TYR A 81 21.53 -10.19 -7.96
CA TYR A 81 22.03 -10.98 -6.85
C TYR A 81 20.93 -11.50 -5.91
N HIS A 82 19.68 -11.18 -6.16
CA HIS A 82 18.56 -11.75 -5.39
C HIS A 82 18.08 -13.06 -6.00
N LYS A 83 17.70 -14.01 -5.14
CA LYS A 83 17.24 -15.34 -5.59
C LYS A 83 15.97 -15.31 -6.44
N ASN A 84 15.08 -14.35 -6.18
CA ASN A 84 13.85 -14.17 -6.96
C ASN A 84 14.06 -13.06 -7.98
N PRO A 85 13.97 -13.35 -9.29
CA PRO A 85 14.24 -12.34 -10.32
C PRO A 85 13.20 -11.22 -10.37
N LYS A 86 12.01 -11.48 -9.85
CA LYS A 86 10.90 -10.52 -9.76
C LYS A 86 10.26 -10.60 -8.38
N HIS A 87 9.62 -9.50 -8.00
CA HIS A 87 8.84 -9.46 -6.76
C HIS A 87 7.61 -8.56 -6.94
N GLY A 88 6.66 -8.70 -6.05
CA GLY A 88 5.54 -7.78 -5.94
C GLY A 88 5.87 -6.68 -4.93
N TYR A 89 5.85 -5.44 -5.37
CA TYR A 89 6.03 -4.28 -4.51
C TYR A 89 4.67 -3.72 -4.10
N ILE A 90 4.41 -3.68 -2.80
CA ILE A 90 3.15 -3.22 -2.21
C ILE A 90 3.30 -1.77 -1.75
N GLY A 91 2.31 -0.96 -2.05
CA GLY A 91 2.26 0.42 -1.61
C GLY A 91 0.83 0.93 -1.46
N PHE A 92 0.72 2.18 -1.04
CA PHE A 92 -0.55 2.88 -0.91
C PHE A 92 -1.56 2.15 0.00
N ILE A 93 -1.06 1.52 1.06
CA ILE A 93 -1.91 0.91 2.07
C ILE A 93 -2.51 2.02 2.93
N PHE A 94 -3.77 2.28 2.73
CA PHE A 94 -4.51 3.32 3.44
C PHE A 94 -5.85 2.77 3.92
N VAL A 95 -6.22 3.13 5.14
CA VAL A 95 -7.55 2.89 5.71
C VAL A 95 -8.03 4.21 6.29
N LYS A 96 -9.23 4.63 5.94
CA LYS A 96 -9.84 5.82 6.52
C LYS A 96 -9.78 5.75 8.06
N PRO A 97 -9.45 6.86 8.74
CA PRO A 97 -9.29 6.86 10.21
C PRO A 97 -10.46 6.25 10.97
N ALA A 98 -11.69 6.52 10.55
CA ALA A 98 -12.90 6.01 11.20
C ALA A 98 -13.04 4.48 11.14
N PHE A 99 -12.30 3.81 10.22
CA PHE A 99 -12.39 2.38 9.99
C PHE A 99 -11.13 1.63 10.43
N ARG A 100 -10.17 2.31 11.05
CA ARG A 100 -8.94 1.69 11.55
C ARG A 100 -9.22 0.79 12.75
N GLY A 101 -8.32 -0.17 13.01
CA GLY A 101 -8.44 -1.12 14.10
C GLY A 101 -9.39 -2.28 13.82
N GLN A 102 -9.87 -2.45 12.59
CA GLN A 102 -10.83 -3.47 12.18
C GLN A 102 -10.24 -4.49 11.19
N ARG A 103 -8.90 -4.54 11.10
CA ARG A 103 -8.14 -5.44 10.23
C ARG A 103 -8.42 -5.29 8.74
N ILE A 104 -8.86 -4.12 8.29
CA ILE A 104 -9.14 -3.87 6.87
C ILE A 104 -7.84 -3.93 6.05
N SER A 105 -6.73 -3.42 6.59
CA SER A 105 -5.43 -3.53 5.94
C SER A 105 -5.03 -4.99 5.68
N SER A 106 -5.37 -5.91 6.57
CA SER A 106 -5.12 -7.34 6.37
C SER A 106 -5.90 -7.89 5.18
N LEU A 107 -7.13 -7.47 4.99
CA LEU A 107 -7.94 -7.86 3.83
C LEU A 107 -7.33 -7.33 2.53
N ILE A 108 -6.86 -6.09 2.53
CA ILE A 108 -6.15 -5.50 1.38
C ILE A 108 -4.89 -6.32 1.07
N LEU A 109 -4.04 -6.56 2.07
CA LEU A 109 -2.79 -7.31 1.90
C LEU A 109 -3.05 -8.73 1.38
N GLU A 110 -4.06 -9.41 1.89
CA GLU A 110 -4.40 -10.76 1.43
C GLU A 110 -4.82 -10.77 -0.04
N SER A 111 -5.63 -9.81 -0.45
CA SER A 111 -6.04 -9.66 -1.85
C SER A 111 -4.84 -9.41 -2.78
N LEU A 112 -3.91 -8.56 -2.36
CA LEU A 112 -2.69 -8.28 -3.12
C LEU A 112 -1.78 -9.50 -3.20
N LYS A 113 -1.69 -10.28 -2.14
CA LYS A 113 -0.93 -11.54 -2.11
C LYS A 113 -1.51 -12.57 -3.08
N GLU A 114 -2.83 -12.69 -3.16
CA GLU A 114 -3.47 -13.58 -4.12
C GLU A 114 -3.15 -13.18 -5.57
N TRP A 115 -3.18 -11.89 -5.88
CA TRP A 115 -2.75 -11.41 -7.20
C TRP A 115 -1.29 -11.79 -7.49
N ALA A 116 -0.41 -11.64 -6.50
CA ALA A 116 1.00 -12.03 -6.65
C ALA A 116 1.14 -13.52 -6.96
N LYS A 117 0.38 -14.38 -6.30
CA LYS A 117 0.36 -15.82 -6.58
C LYS A 117 -0.11 -16.12 -8.00
N GLU A 118 -1.14 -15.45 -8.48
CA GLU A 118 -1.64 -15.58 -9.85
C GLU A 118 -0.58 -15.21 -10.89
N LYS A 119 0.32 -14.27 -10.55
CA LYS A 119 1.45 -13.84 -11.37
C LYS A 119 2.72 -14.69 -11.16
N ASP A 120 2.61 -15.77 -10.38
CA ASP A 120 3.74 -16.65 -10.02
C ASP A 120 4.89 -15.90 -9.32
N LEU A 121 4.60 -14.83 -8.60
CA LEU A 121 5.58 -14.13 -7.78
C LEU A 121 5.83 -14.90 -6.49
N LYS A 122 7.09 -14.96 -6.08
CA LYS A 122 7.53 -15.71 -4.90
C LYS A 122 7.91 -14.82 -3.73
N GLU A 123 7.87 -13.52 -3.91
CA GLU A 123 8.31 -12.55 -2.91
C GLU A 123 7.46 -11.29 -2.96
N LEU A 124 7.09 -10.78 -1.78
CA LEU A 124 6.44 -9.49 -1.60
C LEU A 124 7.41 -8.55 -0.87
N ARG A 125 7.41 -7.28 -1.27
CA ARG A 125 8.18 -6.22 -0.59
C ARG A 125 7.29 -5.01 -0.37
N LEU A 126 7.59 -4.27 0.68
CA LEU A 126 7.07 -2.92 0.91
C LEU A 126 8.10 -2.13 1.71
N ASP A 127 7.97 -0.83 1.66
CA ASP A 127 8.75 0.07 2.50
C ASP A 127 7.83 0.63 3.60
N VAL A 128 8.37 0.72 4.80
CA VAL A 128 7.67 1.28 5.96
C VAL A 128 8.66 2.08 6.79
N TYR A 129 8.24 3.25 7.25
CA TYR A 129 9.09 4.05 8.13
C TYR A 129 9.38 3.32 9.44
N SER A 130 10.63 3.35 9.88
CA SER A 130 11.08 2.62 11.07
C SER A 130 10.37 3.04 12.36
N ASN A 131 9.85 4.25 12.40
CA ASN A 131 9.08 4.79 13.52
C ASN A 131 7.56 4.62 13.37
N ASN A 132 7.10 4.00 12.29
CA ASN A 132 5.70 3.62 12.13
C ASN A 132 5.44 2.25 12.76
N VAL A 133 5.42 2.23 14.09
CA VAL A 133 5.36 0.98 14.88
C VAL A 133 4.08 0.20 14.62
N GLY A 134 2.97 0.90 14.47
CA GLY A 134 1.66 0.25 14.23
C GLY A 134 1.62 -0.51 12.89
N ALA A 135 2.10 0.13 11.83
CA ALA A 135 2.17 -0.50 10.51
C ALA A 135 3.14 -1.69 10.52
N ILE A 136 4.32 -1.54 11.11
CA ILE A 136 5.30 -2.63 11.22
C ILE A 136 4.67 -3.85 11.90
N LYS A 137 3.99 -3.66 13.02
CA LYS A 137 3.33 -4.77 13.72
C LYS A 137 2.26 -5.45 12.85
N ALA A 138 1.48 -4.68 12.10
CA ALA A 138 0.48 -5.22 11.19
C ALA A 138 1.13 -6.05 10.07
N TYR A 139 2.22 -5.56 9.49
CA TYR A 139 2.96 -6.27 8.43
C TYR A 139 3.65 -7.54 8.97
N GLU A 140 4.22 -7.48 10.16
CA GLU A 140 4.82 -8.66 10.79
C GLU A 140 3.76 -9.74 11.10
N ARG A 141 2.56 -9.35 11.55
CA ARG A 141 1.46 -10.30 11.73
C ARG A 141 1.02 -10.95 10.42
N PHE A 142 1.12 -10.22 9.32
CA PHE A 142 0.81 -10.74 7.99
C PHE A 142 1.88 -11.73 7.49
N GLY A 143 3.09 -11.67 8.01
CA GLY A 143 4.19 -12.57 7.67
C GLY A 143 5.40 -11.90 7.03
N LEU A 144 5.39 -10.57 6.91
CA LEU A 144 6.55 -9.83 6.44
C LEU A 144 7.61 -9.74 7.53
N ILE A 145 8.86 -9.73 7.14
CA ILE A 145 10.00 -9.57 8.04
C ILE A 145 10.78 -8.32 7.69
N LYS A 146 11.38 -7.70 8.68
CA LYS A 146 12.29 -6.58 8.45
C LYS A 146 13.53 -7.05 7.70
N SER A 147 13.94 -6.29 6.70
CA SER A 147 15.10 -6.62 5.89
C SER A 147 16.12 -5.50 5.89
N LEU A 148 15.90 -4.45 5.15
CA LEU A 148 16.87 -3.38 4.92
C LEU A 148 16.53 -2.14 5.77
N VAL A 149 17.57 -1.45 6.25
CA VAL A 149 17.42 -0.13 6.89
C VAL A 149 17.99 0.92 5.94
N ASN A 150 17.18 1.93 5.60
CA ASN A 150 17.62 3.10 4.85
C ASN A 150 18.08 4.18 5.84
N MET A 151 19.30 4.69 5.68
CA MET A 151 19.86 5.74 6.53
C MET A 151 20.19 6.97 5.67
N ARG A 152 19.88 8.16 6.19
CA ARG A 152 20.06 9.43 5.47
C ARG A 152 20.68 10.47 6.39
N MET A 153 21.38 11.43 5.79
CA MET A 153 22.01 12.55 6.49
C MET A 153 22.05 13.75 5.55
N ASP A 154 21.63 14.90 6.05
CA ASP A 154 21.87 16.18 5.34
C ASP A 154 23.36 16.55 5.41
N ILE A 155 23.88 17.18 4.35
CA ILE A 155 25.24 17.65 4.27
C ILE A 155 25.29 19.11 3.86
#